data_7f3d9b5fb8b5b928d26a1d84e21477e4
#
_entry.id   7f3d9b5fb8b5b928d26a1d84e21477e4
#
_cell.length_a   1.000
_cell.length_b   1.000
_cell.length_c   1.000
_cell.angle_alpha   90.00
_cell.angle_beta   90.00
_cell.angle_gamma   90.00
#
_symmetry.space_group_name_H-M   'P 1'
#
loop_
_entity.id
_entity.type
_entity.pdbx_description
1 polymer ?
#
loop_
_entity_poly.entity_id
_entity_poly.type
_entity_poly.pdbx_seq_one_letter_code
_entity_poly.pdbx_strand_id
1 'polypeptide(L)'
;MLLIGVQPAVALEHSFVADAVEKVAPAVVRIDTERTVERQPFDPTLIDPLLRDLLGDPPVGQERERGQGSGVVIDPDGLVLTNAHVVDRVETVSVTLADGDQLDGRVVGTDPVTDLALVRLDASALPPQAPLGDSEAMQVGDWAIALGTPYGLER
;
A
#
# COMPACT_ATOMS: atom_id res chain seq x y z
N MET A 1 35.09 -21.47 48.74
CA MET A 1 35.27 -20.52 47.61
C MET A 1 34.45 -21.05 46.44
N LEU A 2 33.25 -20.51 46.23
CA LEU A 2 32.30 -20.99 45.23
C LEU A 2 32.53 -20.21 43.96
N LEU A 3 33.04 -20.85 42.91
CA LEU A 3 33.19 -20.28 41.58
C LEU A 3 31.84 -20.42 40.85
N ILE A 4 31.09 -19.32 40.76
CA ILE A 4 29.91 -19.21 39.90
C ILE A 4 30.41 -18.97 38.48
N GLY A 5 30.37 -20.00 37.63
CA GLY A 5 30.63 -19.91 36.22
C GLY A 5 29.53 -19.09 35.54
N VAL A 6 29.83 -17.91 35.04
CA VAL A 6 28.96 -17.15 34.14
C VAL A 6 28.95 -17.87 32.80
N GLN A 7 27.82 -18.50 32.47
CA GLN A 7 27.62 -19.01 31.12
C GLN A 7 27.53 -17.80 30.14
N PRO A 8 28.20 -17.87 28.99
CA PRO A 8 28.04 -16.83 27.99
C PRO A 8 26.58 -16.83 27.50
N ALA A 9 25.98 -15.66 27.42
CA ALA A 9 24.68 -15.49 26.81
C ALA A 9 24.72 -16.08 25.40
N VAL A 10 23.86 -17.07 25.14
CA VAL A 10 23.64 -17.59 23.78
C VAL A 10 23.16 -16.39 22.96
N ALA A 11 23.96 -15.96 21.99
CA ALA A 11 23.51 -14.97 21.02
C ALA A 11 22.27 -15.56 20.35
N LEU A 12 21.13 -14.85 20.45
CA LEU A 12 19.93 -15.19 19.70
C LEU A 12 20.29 -15.06 18.23
N GLU A 13 20.49 -16.18 17.55
CA GLU A 13 20.61 -16.18 16.10
C GLU A 13 19.32 -15.62 15.54
N HIS A 14 19.41 -14.53 14.75
CA HIS A 14 18.26 -13.97 14.06
C HIS A 14 17.69 -15.05 13.14
N SER A 15 16.37 -15.14 13.08
CA SER A 15 15.74 -16.07 12.15
C SER A 15 15.90 -15.56 10.73
N PHE A 16 16.03 -16.45 9.75
CA PHE A 16 16.07 -16.06 8.34
C PHE A 16 14.87 -15.20 7.91
N VAL A 17 13.74 -15.33 8.59
CA VAL A 17 12.56 -14.47 8.39
C VAL A 17 12.84 -13.04 8.84
N ALA A 18 13.47 -12.86 10.00
CA ALA A 18 13.84 -11.53 10.49
C ALA A 18 14.84 -10.85 9.55
N ASP A 19 15.83 -11.60 9.06
CA ASP A 19 16.83 -11.09 8.11
C ASP A 19 16.17 -10.70 6.77
N ALA A 20 15.21 -11.49 6.28
CA ALA A 20 14.46 -11.18 5.06
C ALA A 20 13.60 -9.92 5.24
N VAL A 21 12.92 -9.78 6.38
CA VAL A 21 12.12 -8.59 6.71
C VAL A 21 13.00 -7.36 6.82
N GLU A 22 14.12 -7.42 7.55
CA GLU A 22 15.05 -6.29 7.70
C GLU A 22 15.56 -5.79 6.33
N LYS A 23 15.83 -6.71 5.41
CA LYS A 23 16.32 -6.39 4.08
C LYS A 23 15.29 -5.73 3.17
N VAL A 24 14.01 -6.11 3.29
CA VAL A 24 12.96 -5.69 2.35
C VAL A 24 12.05 -4.60 2.92
N ALA A 25 11.83 -4.58 4.24
CA ALA A 25 10.92 -3.63 4.88
C ALA A 25 11.17 -2.14 4.56
N PRO A 26 12.43 -1.66 4.40
CA PRO A 26 12.67 -0.26 4.03
C PRO A 26 12.13 0.13 2.66
N ALA A 27 11.92 -0.85 1.76
CA ALA A 27 11.37 -0.64 0.42
C ALA A 27 9.83 -0.79 0.38
N VAL A 28 9.21 -1.26 1.46
CA VAL A 28 7.76 -1.43 1.54
C VAL A 28 7.12 -0.12 1.99
N VAL A 29 6.12 0.34 1.25
CA VAL A 29 5.44 1.61 1.48
C VAL A 29 3.94 1.40 1.64
N ARG A 30 3.28 2.30 2.38
CA ARG A 30 1.83 2.41 2.44
C ARG A 30 1.36 3.41 1.39
N ILE A 31 0.30 3.07 0.69
CA ILE A 31 -0.33 3.93 -0.30
C ILE A 31 -1.73 4.28 0.20
N ASP A 32 -1.97 5.57 0.38
CA ASP A 32 -3.28 6.12 0.74
C ASP A 32 -3.86 6.85 -0.46
N THR A 33 -5.12 6.56 -0.78
CA THR A 33 -5.85 7.17 -1.89
C THR A 33 -7.08 7.89 -1.37
N GLU A 34 -7.43 9.01 -1.99
CA GLU A 34 -8.67 9.72 -1.73
C GLU A 34 -9.34 10.07 -3.05
N ARG A 35 -10.60 9.68 -3.20
CA ARG A 35 -11.40 10.04 -4.37
C ARG A 35 -12.74 10.61 -3.95
N THR A 36 -13.23 11.57 -4.71
CA THR A 36 -14.57 12.11 -4.53
C THR A 36 -15.53 11.35 -5.45
N VAL A 37 -16.51 10.69 -4.89
CA VAL A 37 -17.58 10.03 -5.63
C VAL A 37 -18.89 10.77 -5.47
N GLU A 38 -19.60 10.96 -6.56
CA GLU A 38 -20.96 11.49 -6.52
C GLU A 38 -21.91 10.36 -6.16
N ARG A 39 -22.56 10.47 -5.00
CA ARG A 39 -23.56 9.51 -4.58
C ARG A 39 -24.92 10.16 -4.60
N GLN A 40 -25.84 9.59 -5.36
CA GLN A 40 -27.26 9.93 -5.24
C GLN A 40 -27.83 9.14 -4.07
N PRO A 41 -28.31 9.82 -3.02
CA PRO A 41 -28.82 9.15 -1.79
C PRO A 41 -30.07 8.32 -2.05
N PHE A 42 -30.75 8.55 -3.19
CA PHE A 42 -31.96 7.83 -3.60
C PHE A 42 -31.94 7.52 -5.10
N ASP A 43 -32.51 6.36 -5.47
CA ASP A 43 -32.82 6.08 -6.87
C ASP A 43 -33.92 7.07 -7.33
N PRO A 44 -33.67 7.93 -8.33
CA PRO A 44 -34.64 8.92 -8.79
C PRO A 44 -35.95 8.28 -9.30
N THR A 45 -35.93 7.01 -9.67
CA THR A 45 -37.09 6.27 -10.16
C THR A 45 -38.06 5.88 -9.04
N LEU A 46 -37.61 5.90 -7.78
CA LEU A 46 -38.42 5.58 -6.60
C LEU A 46 -39.13 6.81 -6.01
N ILE A 47 -38.86 8.02 -6.53
CA ILE A 47 -39.50 9.25 -6.09
C ILE A 47 -40.74 9.46 -6.95
N ASP A 48 -41.90 9.64 -6.28
CA ASP A 48 -43.13 9.99 -6.96
C ASP A 48 -42.92 11.23 -7.85
N PRO A 49 -43.30 11.20 -9.14
CA PRO A 49 -43.11 12.31 -10.07
C PRO A 49 -43.69 13.65 -9.56
N LEU A 50 -44.82 13.61 -8.82
CA LEU A 50 -45.43 14.79 -8.21
C LEU A 50 -44.59 15.39 -7.08
N LEU A 51 -43.92 14.53 -6.30
CA LEU A 51 -43.02 14.97 -5.23
C LEU A 51 -41.74 15.59 -5.82
N ARG A 52 -41.23 15.04 -6.94
CA ARG A 52 -40.07 15.58 -7.65
C ARG A 52 -40.34 16.96 -8.25
N ASP A 53 -41.55 17.15 -8.80
CA ASP A 53 -41.98 18.43 -9.39
C ASP A 53 -42.17 19.52 -8.30
N LEU A 54 -42.52 19.12 -7.09
CA LEU A 54 -42.75 20.03 -5.95
C LEU A 54 -41.49 20.36 -5.16
N LEU A 55 -40.57 19.37 -4.97
CA LEU A 55 -39.39 19.49 -4.11
C LEU A 55 -38.06 19.65 -4.88
N GLY A 56 -38.08 19.49 -6.21
CA GLY A 56 -36.89 19.44 -7.03
C GLY A 56 -36.13 18.09 -6.95
N ASP A 57 -35.10 18.00 -7.73
CA ASP A 57 -34.20 16.80 -7.70
C ASP A 57 -33.46 16.75 -6.37
N PRO A 58 -33.29 15.55 -5.78
CA PRO A 58 -32.52 15.40 -4.55
C PRO A 58 -31.06 15.85 -4.78
N PRO A 59 -30.44 16.51 -3.80
CA PRO A 59 -29.08 16.96 -3.93
C PRO A 59 -28.14 15.77 -4.12
N VAL A 60 -27.28 15.86 -5.12
CA VAL A 60 -26.18 14.91 -5.33
C VAL A 60 -25.16 15.13 -4.21
N GLY A 61 -25.02 14.15 -3.33
CA GLY A 61 -24.00 14.18 -2.28
C GLY A 61 -22.62 13.84 -2.84
N GLN A 62 -21.61 14.61 -2.47
CA GLN A 62 -20.22 14.23 -2.70
C GLN A 62 -19.73 13.46 -1.46
N GLU A 63 -19.32 12.23 -1.66
CA GLU A 63 -18.70 11.39 -0.63
C GLU A 63 -17.22 11.19 -0.95
N ARG A 64 -16.36 11.34 0.07
CA ARG A 64 -14.95 11.05 -0.08
C ARG A 64 -14.72 9.59 0.30
N GLU A 65 -14.33 8.80 -0.68
CA GLU A 65 -13.87 7.43 -0.45
C GLU A 65 -12.37 7.44 -0.27
N ARG A 66 -11.91 6.76 0.79
CA ARG A 66 -10.50 6.53 1.07
C ARG A 66 -10.17 5.07 0.85
N GLY A 67 -9.11 4.84 0.10
CA GLY A 67 -8.50 3.53 -0.09
C GLY A 67 -7.13 3.48 0.56
N GLN A 68 -6.70 2.28 0.91
CA GLN A 68 -5.38 2.04 1.46
C GLN A 68 -4.84 0.73 0.90
N GLY A 69 -3.54 0.72 0.59
CA GLY A 69 -2.84 -0.47 0.13
C GLY A 69 -1.36 -0.41 0.46
N SER A 70 -0.65 -1.42 0.03
CA SER A 70 0.81 -1.50 0.14
C SER A 70 1.44 -1.46 -1.24
N GLY A 71 2.67 -0.96 -1.31
CA GLY A 71 3.50 -1.00 -2.50
C GLY A 71 4.94 -1.35 -2.14
N VAL A 72 5.72 -1.63 -3.14
CA VAL A 72 7.16 -1.90 -3.00
C VAL A 72 7.94 -1.06 -4.00
N VAL A 73 9.00 -0.41 -3.53
CA VAL A 73 9.92 0.36 -4.38
C VAL A 73 10.77 -0.63 -5.16
N ILE A 74 10.70 -0.57 -6.50
CA ILE A 74 11.38 -1.53 -7.40
C ILE A 74 12.49 -0.90 -8.23
N ASP A 75 12.69 0.41 -8.14
CA ASP A 75 13.64 1.15 -8.94
C ASP A 75 14.25 2.30 -8.12
N PRO A 76 15.56 2.61 -8.25
CA PRO A 76 16.22 3.69 -7.52
C PRO A 76 15.67 5.08 -7.84
N ASP A 77 14.99 5.24 -8.98
CA ASP A 77 14.33 6.51 -9.37
C ASP A 77 12.94 6.67 -8.73
N GLY A 78 12.59 5.82 -7.75
CA GLY A 78 11.35 5.92 -6.98
C GLY A 78 10.12 5.38 -7.70
N LEU A 79 10.26 4.30 -8.47
CA LEU A 79 9.13 3.59 -9.03
C LEU A 79 8.60 2.57 -8.01
N VAL A 80 7.34 2.68 -7.66
CA VAL A 80 6.63 1.81 -6.73
C VAL A 80 5.70 0.89 -7.50
N LEU A 81 5.79 -0.41 -7.25
CA LEU A 81 4.86 -1.42 -7.72
C LEU A 81 3.77 -1.64 -6.67
N THR A 82 2.50 -1.63 -7.11
CA THR A 82 1.33 -1.89 -6.26
C THR A 82 0.24 -2.60 -7.06
N ASN A 83 -0.92 -2.83 -6.46
CA ASN A 83 -2.06 -3.41 -7.16
C ASN A 83 -2.90 -2.32 -7.88
N ALA A 84 -3.47 -2.66 -9.03
CA ALA A 84 -4.29 -1.74 -9.81
C ALA A 84 -5.54 -1.30 -9.05
N HIS A 85 -6.19 -2.21 -8.31
CA HIS A 85 -7.37 -1.88 -7.51
C HIS A 85 -7.09 -0.88 -6.38
N VAL A 86 -5.84 -0.77 -5.88
CA VAL A 86 -5.45 0.22 -4.87
C VAL A 86 -5.52 1.64 -5.43
N VAL A 87 -5.10 1.83 -6.68
CA VAL A 87 -5.03 3.14 -7.34
C VAL A 87 -6.14 3.36 -8.36
N ASP A 88 -7.24 2.59 -8.27
CA ASP A 88 -8.36 2.70 -9.20
C ASP A 88 -8.97 4.10 -9.18
N ARG A 89 -9.05 4.73 -10.37
CA ARG A 89 -9.63 6.07 -10.61
C ARG A 89 -8.99 7.20 -9.82
N VAL A 90 -7.72 7.08 -9.45
CA VAL A 90 -6.92 8.18 -8.89
C VAL A 90 -5.68 8.41 -9.75
N GLU A 91 -5.26 9.65 -9.87
CA GLU A 91 -4.04 10.04 -10.60
C GLU A 91 -2.86 10.28 -9.65
N THR A 92 -3.18 10.68 -8.41
CA THR A 92 -2.21 10.99 -7.37
C THR A 92 -2.55 10.25 -6.09
N VAL A 93 -1.53 9.86 -5.36
CA VAL A 93 -1.65 9.10 -4.11
C VAL A 93 -0.69 9.70 -3.08
N SER A 94 -0.99 9.50 -1.79
CA SER A 94 -0.05 9.78 -0.72
C SER A 94 0.68 8.48 -0.35
N VAL A 95 2.00 8.52 -0.32
CA VAL A 95 2.84 7.36 -0.05
C VAL A 95 3.59 7.59 1.25
N THR A 96 3.36 6.73 2.25
CA THR A 96 4.07 6.76 3.53
C THR A 96 5.19 5.72 3.52
N LEU A 97 6.40 6.18 3.76
CA LEU A 97 7.61 5.38 3.82
C LEU A 97 7.75 4.63 5.16
N ALA A 98 8.71 3.71 5.23
CA ALA A 98 8.98 2.91 6.44
C ALA A 98 9.42 3.76 7.67
N ASP A 99 10.01 4.93 7.45
CA ASP A 99 10.41 5.90 8.48
C ASP A 99 9.28 6.85 8.91
N GLY A 100 8.13 6.79 8.23
CA GLY A 100 6.96 7.63 8.49
C GLY A 100 6.87 8.88 7.62
N ASP A 101 7.88 9.16 6.81
CA ASP A 101 7.85 10.27 5.86
C ASP A 101 6.75 10.06 4.81
N GLN A 102 6.08 11.14 4.42
CA GLN A 102 5.03 11.12 3.41
C GLN A 102 5.50 11.82 2.14
N LEU A 103 5.29 11.16 1.02
CA LEU A 103 5.61 11.64 -0.32
C LEU A 103 4.37 11.62 -1.19
N ASP A 104 4.31 12.53 -2.15
CA ASP A 104 3.32 12.46 -3.22
C ASP A 104 3.79 11.47 -4.29
N GLY A 105 2.85 10.70 -4.81
CA GLY A 105 3.07 9.76 -5.89
C GLY A 105 2.09 9.98 -7.03
N ARG A 106 2.56 9.78 -8.27
CA ARG A 106 1.72 9.85 -9.48
C ARG A 106 1.59 8.47 -10.08
N VAL A 107 0.36 8.06 -10.38
CA VAL A 107 0.08 6.82 -11.11
C VAL A 107 0.57 6.98 -12.54
N VAL A 108 1.51 6.12 -12.97
CA VAL A 108 2.13 6.18 -14.30
C VAL A 108 1.67 5.04 -15.22
N GLY A 109 1.07 4.01 -14.66
CA GLY A 109 0.48 2.92 -15.44
C GLY A 109 -0.30 1.96 -14.58
N THR A 110 -1.32 1.33 -15.17
CA THR A 110 -2.15 0.31 -14.55
C THR A 110 -2.45 -0.80 -15.54
N ASP A 111 -2.45 -2.03 -15.07
CA ASP A 111 -2.92 -3.20 -15.80
C ASP A 111 -3.98 -3.92 -14.96
N PRO A 112 -5.28 -3.71 -15.26
CA PRO A 112 -6.36 -4.36 -14.55
C PRO A 112 -6.42 -5.88 -14.73
N VAL A 113 -5.79 -6.42 -15.78
CA VAL A 113 -5.81 -7.86 -16.06
C VAL A 113 -4.90 -8.62 -15.10
N THR A 114 -3.71 -8.08 -14.85
CA THR A 114 -2.75 -8.63 -13.88
C THR A 114 -2.91 -8.06 -12.48
N ASP A 115 -3.80 -7.07 -12.31
CA ASP A 115 -3.96 -6.27 -11.08
C ASP A 115 -2.67 -5.61 -10.62
N LEU A 116 -1.87 -5.07 -11.55
CA LEU A 116 -0.64 -4.35 -11.27
C LEU A 116 -0.76 -2.87 -11.62
N ALA A 117 -0.07 -2.04 -10.84
CA ALA A 117 0.07 -0.61 -11.11
C ALA A 117 1.45 -0.11 -10.73
N LEU A 118 1.86 0.96 -11.40
CA LEU A 118 3.10 1.67 -11.16
C LEU A 118 2.80 3.10 -10.69
N VAL A 119 3.47 3.49 -9.62
CA VAL A 119 3.41 4.85 -9.05
C VAL A 119 4.82 5.42 -9.03
N ARG A 120 4.99 6.64 -9.53
CA ARG A 120 6.25 7.40 -9.47
C ARG A 120 6.22 8.33 -8.28
N LEU A 121 7.18 8.21 -7.38
CA LEU A 121 7.36 9.15 -6.26
C LEU A 121 7.93 10.47 -6.77
N ASP A 122 7.44 11.56 -6.22
CA ASP A 122 7.91 12.92 -6.51
C ASP A 122 8.72 13.45 -5.31
N ALA A 123 9.99 13.05 -5.25
CA ALA A 123 10.87 13.46 -4.15
C ALA A 123 12.35 13.45 -4.59
N SER A 124 13.15 14.27 -3.89
CA SER A 124 14.61 14.32 -4.07
C SER A 124 15.36 13.27 -3.24
N ALA A 125 14.76 12.80 -2.14
CA ALA A 125 15.26 11.69 -1.32
C ALA A 125 14.28 10.52 -1.45
N LEU A 126 14.76 9.41 -2.00
CA LEU A 126 13.95 8.23 -2.30
C LEU A 126 14.32 7.08 -1.37
N PRO A 127 13.36 6.23 -0.98
CA PRO A 127 13.65 5.04 -0.21
C PRO A 127 14.45 4.03 -1.04
N PRO A 128 15.14 3.08 -0.38
CA PRO A 128 15.85 2.04 -1.08
C PRO A 128 14.89 1.15 -1.88
N GLN A 129 15.37 0.62 -3.01
CA GLN A 129 14.62 -0.37 -3.76
C GLN A 129 14.71 -1.76 -3.13
N ALA A 130 13.66 -2.56 -3.25
CA ALA A 130 13.70 -3.97 -2.93
C ALA A 130 14.51 -4.74 -3.98
N PRO A 131 15.36 -5.70 -3.58
CA PRO A 131 15.99 -6.60 -4.54
C PRO A 131 14.91 -7.52 -5.15
N LEU A 132 14.84 -7.55 -6.47
CA LEU A 132 13.97 -8.49 -7.18
C LEU A 132 14.62 -9.87 -7.22
N GLY A 133 13.81 -10.92 -6.99
CA GLY A 133 14.24 -12.30 -7.08
C GLY A 133 13.91 -12.91 -8.45
N ASP A 134 14.31 -14.18 -8.61
CA ASP A 134 13.95 -15.00 -9.77
C ASP A 134 12.87 -16.00 -9.36
N SER A 135 11.65 -15.80 -9.85
CA SER A 135 10.53 -16.68 -9.56
C SER A 135 10.66 -18.08 -10.19
N GLU A 136 11.45 -18.23 -11.27
CA GLU A 136 11.69 -19.54 -11.89
C GLU A 136 12.60 -20.43 -11.03
N ALA A 137 13.39 -19.83 -10.13
CA ALA A 137 14.24 -20.56 -9.20
C ALA A 137 13.47 -21.14 -7.99
N MET A 138 12.21 -20.73 -7.76
CA MET A 138 11.38 -21.16 -6.63
C MET A 138 11.00 -22.63 -6.74
N GLN A 139 11.05 -23.34 -5.61
CA GLN A 139 10.72 -24.76 -5.52
C GLN A 139 9.56 -24.99 -4.53
N VAL A 140 8.83 -26.09 -4.75
CA VAL A 140 7.80 -26.53 -3.80
C VAL A 140 8.44 -26.89 -2.46
N GLY A 141 8.04 -26.21 -1.40
CA GLY A 141 8.62 -26.34 -0.06
C GLY A 141 9.41 -25.12 0.39
N ASP A 142 9.68 -24.17 -0.48
CA ASP A 142 10.32 -22.91 -0.12
C ASP A 142 9.36 -22.03 0.71
N TRP A 143 9.95 -21.21 1.57
CA TRP A 143 9.21 -20.24 2.36
C TRP A 143 8.77 -19.05 1.50
N ALA A 144 7.50 -18.68 1.63
CA ALA A 144 6.96 -17.44 1.11
C ALA A 144 6.56 -16.51 2.27
N ILE A 145 7.10 -15.29 2.30
CA ILE A 145 6.86 -14.30 3.33
C ILE A 145 6.15 -13.12 2.68
N ALA A 146 4.91 -12.83 3.09
CA ALA A 146 4.18 -11.64 2.66
C ALA A 146 4.53 -10.46 3.55
N LEU A 147 4.99 -9.37 2.94
CA LEU A 147 5.25 -8.09 3.61
C LEU A 147 4.32 -7.04 3.04
N GLY A 148 3.71 -6.27 3.94
CA GLY A 148 2.83 -5.15 3.60
C GLY A 148 2.61 -4.30 4.83
N THR A 149 1.95 -3.15 4.65
CA THR A 149 1.60 -2.23 5.73
C THR A 149 0.07 -2.11 5.84
N PRO A 150 -0.65 -3.23 6.07
CA PRO A 150 -2.10 -3.17 6.21
C PRO A 150 -2.47 -2.40 7.49
N TYR A 151 -3.43 -1.50 7.37
CA TYR A 151 -4.08 -0.80 8.50
C TYR A 151 -3.19 0.10 9.37
N GLY A 152 -2.07 0.63 8.83
CA GLY A 152 -1.28 1.64 9.54
C GLY A 152 -0.82 1.19 10.94
N LEU A 153 -0.45 -0.08 11.09
CA LEU A 153 0.18 -0.58 12.30
C LEU A 153 1.58 0.01 12.39
N GLU A 154 1.65 1.20 12.97
CA GLU A 154 2.90 1.82 13.37
C GLU A 154 3.55 0.97 14.48
N ARG A 155 4.86 0.79 14.38
CA ARG A 155 5.67 0.16 15.44
C ARG A 155 5.90 1.11 16.58
#